data_231735bb25cb398d10903d4f69d93c0e
#
_entry.id   231735bb25cb398d10903d4f69d93c0e
#
_cell.length_a   1.000
_cell.length_b   1.000
_cell.length_c   1.000
_cell.angle_alpha   90.00
_cell.angle_beta   90.00
_cell.angle_gamma   90.00
#
_symmetry.space_group_name_H-M   'P 1'
#
loop_
_entity.id
_entity.type
_entity.pdbx_description
1 polymer ?
#
loop_
_entity_poly.entity_id
_entity_poly.type
_entity_poly.pdbx_seq_one_letter_code
_entity_poly.pdbx_strand_id
1 'polypeptide(L)'
;MAAGQHYKYIDSSKVMGLSSYLKDIEAHPETRLVEIKKYIPDIVLDIRYATTNNFTHQQMYKEARAFARLPVVLALKQVQADLKKKGYSLKIFDAYRPYAITVKFYEVAHDTNFVADPRKGSKHNRGCAIDLTAVDLKTGKELDMPTGFDSFSKRAASAYMDLPQTEIDDRAILKAAMEAHGFREIPSEWWHFDFDGWSKYPLLDIPFTEIK
;
A
#
# COMPACT_ATOMS: atom_id res chain seq x y z
N MET A 1 -27.36 15.57 -12.01
CA MET A 1 -26.54 15.47 -10.76
C MET A 1 -26.47 14.00 -10.44
N ALA A 2 -25.29 13.38 -10.51
CA ALA A 2 -25.10 12.00 -10.07
C ALA A 2 -25.44 11.96 -8.57
N ALA A 3 -26.34 11.06 -8.16
CA ALA A 3 -26.65 10.83 -6.76
C ALA A 3 -25.32 10.54 -6.04
N GLY A 4 -25.00 11.31 -5.01
CA GLY A 4 -23.77 11.16 -4.25
C GLY A 4 -23.68 9.74 -3.71
N GLN A 5 -22.54 9.09 -3.91
CA GLN A 5 -22.29 7.75 -3.38
C GLN A 5 -22.43 7.79 -1.85
N HIS A 6 -23.29 6.94 -1.29
CA HIS A 6 -23.53 6.89 0.15
C HIS A 6 -22.71 5.75 0.77
N TYR A 7 -21.88 6.07 1.77
CA TYR A 7 -21.06 5.11 2.48
C TYR A 7 -21.66 4.75 3.85
N LYS A 8 -21.68 3.45 4.16
CA LYS A 8 -22.31 2.89 5.38
C LYS A 8 -21.60 3.32 6.68
N TYR A 9 -20.28 3.48 6.65
CA TYR A 9 -19.47 3.59 7.86
C TYR A 9 -18.88 4.98 8.08
N ILE A 10 -18.91 5.88 7.10
CA ILE A 10 -18.33 7.21 7.18
C ILE A 10 -19.26 8.24 6.53
N ASP A 11 -19.17 9.49 6.97
CA ASP A 11 -19.78 10.59 6.26
C ASP A 11 -19.21 10.66 4.83
N SER A 12 -20.10 10.54 3.85
CA SER A 12 -19.74 10.48 2.43
C SER A 12 -18.97 11.72 1.95
N SER A 13 -19.11 12.87 2.61
CA SER A 13 -18.34 14.08 2.31
C SER A 13 -16.84 13.94 2.60
N LYS A 14 -16.45 12.96 3.42
CA LYS A 14 -15.05 12.69 3.77
C LYS A 14 -14.32 11.81 2.75
N VAL A 15 -15.04 11.27 1.77
CA VAL A 15 -14.48 10.39 0.73
C VAL A 15 -14.66 11.05 -0.63
N MET A 16 -13.55 11.35 -1.27
CA MET A 16 -13.53 12.00 -2.58
C MET A 16 -13.78 10.97 -3.67
N GLY A 17 -14.87 11.16 -4.43
CA GLY A 17 -15.15 10.39 -5.63
C GLY A 17 -14.50 10.97 -6.88
N LEU A 18 -14.67 10.29 -8.03
CA LEU A 18 -13.99 10.60 -9.29
C LEU A 18 -14.14 12.06 -9.74
N SER A 19 -15.36 12.62 -9.75
CA SER A 19 -15.60 13.98 -10.23
C SER A 19 -14.83 15.04 -9.44
N SER A 20 -14.80 14.90 -8.10
CA SER A 20 -14.06 15.81 -7.22
C SER A 20 -12.54 15.60 -7.35
N TYR A 21 -12.12 14.34 -7.48
CA TYR A 21 -10.72 14.00 -7.72
C TYR A 21 -10.18 14.60 -9.03
N LEU A 22 -10.94 14.53 -10.13
CA LEU A 22 -10.51 15.12 -11.40
C LEU A 22 -10.31 16.64 -11.32
N LYS A 23 -11.19 17.34 -10.59
CA LYS A 23 -11.04 18.79 -10.32
C LYS A 23 -9.83 19.07 -9.43
N ASP A 24 -9.60 18.24 -8.42
CA ASP A 24 -8.46 18.39 -7.51
C ASP A 24 -7.13 18.26 -8.27
N ILE A 25 -6.97 17.26 -9.11
CA ILE A 25 -5.72 17.04 -9.88
C ILE A 25 -5.55 18.02 -11.04
N GLU A 26 -6.61 18.68 -11.51
CA GLU A 26 -6.52 19.80 -12.45
C GLU A 26 -5.88 21.02 -11.77
N ALA A 27 -6.28 21.30 -10.53
CA ALA A 27 -5.73 22.39 -9.73
C ALA A 27 -4.35 22.05 -9.10
N HIS A 28 -4.16 20.77 -8.73
CA HIS A 28 -3.00 20.25 -8.02
C HIS A 28 -2.46 18.98 -8.69
N PRO A 29 -1.88 19.08 -9.90
CA PRO A 29 -1.47 17.88 -10.68
C PRO A 29 -0.41 17.02 -9.99
N GLU A 30 0.33 17.58 -9.05
CA GLU A 30 1.30 16.85 -8.22
C GLU A 30 0.65 15.87 -7.25
N THR A 31 -0.65 16.03 -6.94
CA THR A 31 -1.37 15.14 -6.00
C THR A 31 -1.97 13.90 -6.68
N ARG A 32 -1.89 13.81 -8.01
CA ARG A 32 -2.55 12.73 -8.76
C ARG A 32 -2.07 11.34 -8.37
N LEU A 33 -2.95 10.37 -8.47
CA LEU A 33 -2.58 8.96 -8.47
C LEU A 33 -1.89 8.62 -9.79
N VAL A 34 -0.79 7.87 -9.71
CA VAL A 34 -0.07 7.37 -10.88
C VAL A 34 0.23 5.88 -10.72
N GLU A 35 0.32 5.17 -11.83
CA GLU A 35 0.68 3.76 -11.82
C GLU A 35 2.18 3.60 -11.53
N ILE A 36 2.51 2.85 -10.47
CA ILE A 36 3.88 2.68 -9.98
C ILE A 36 4.79 2.14 -11.09
N LYS A 37 4.31 1.13 -11.84
CA LYS A 37 5.10 0.48 -12.89
C LYS A 37 5.47 1.39 -14.06
N LYS A 38 4.70 2.47 -14.31
CA LYS A 38 5.07 3.47 -15.32
C LYS A 38 6.30 4.31 -14.92
N TYR A 39 6.54 4.47 -13.64
CA TYR A 39 7.66 5.26 -13.09
C TYR A 39 8.84 4.39 -12.66
N ILE A 40 8.58 3.13 -12.32
CA ILE A 40 9.56 2.13 -11.86
C ILE A 40 9.29 0.83 -12.66
N PRO A 41 9.73 0.75 -13.93
CA PRO A 41 9.35 -0.35 -14.84
C PRO A 41 9.83 -1.74 -14.38
N ASP A 42 10.91 -1.79 -13.63
CA ASP A 42 11.55 -3.00 -13.12
C ASP A 42 11.06 -3.45 -11.74
N ILE A 43 10.13 -2.70 -11.12
CA ILE A 43 9.53 -3.12 -9.84
C ILE A 43 8.72 -4.40 -10.01
N VAL A 44 8.80 -5.30 -9.04
CA VAL A 44 8.02 -6.54 -9.05
C VAL A 44 6.63 -6.27 -8.46
N LEU A 45 5.59 -6.80 -9.08
CA LEU A 45 4.21 -6.74 -8.56
C LEU A 45 3.73 -8.16 -8.23
N ASP A 46 3.22 -8.32 -7.02
CA ASP A 46 2.50 -9.51 -6.54
C ASP A 46 1.22 -9.03 -5.84
N ILE A 47 0.31 -8.45 -6.63
CA ILE A 47 -0.90 -7.80 -6.10
C ILE A 47 -1.86 -8.87 -5.60
N ARG A 48 -1.72 -9.22 -4.32
CA ARG A 48 -2.42 -10.33 -3.67
C ARG A 48 -3.94 -10.18 -3.77
N TYR A 49 -4.45 -8.99 -3.65
CA TYR A 49 -5.88 -8.71 -3.72
C TYR A 49 -6.47 -8.78 -5.14
N ALA A 50 -5.64 -8.90 -6.18
CA ALA A 50 -6.08 -9.23 -7.53
C ALA A 50 -6.26 -10.74 -7.76
N THR A 51 -6.00 -11.55 -6.75
CA THR A 51 -6.16 -13.01 -6.73
C THR A 51 -6.98 -13.45 -5.52
N THR A 52 -7.22 -14.75 -5.35
CA THR A 52 -7.81 -15.33 -4.14
C THR A 52 -6.77 -15.67 -3.06
N ASN A 53 -5.46 -15.48 -3.35
CA ASN A 53 -4.37 -15.73 -2.41
C ASN A 53 -4.15 -14.52 -1.47
N ASN A 54 -5.15 -14.23 -0.64
CA ASN A 54 -5.17 -13.19 0.39
C ASN A 54 -6.05 -13.61 1.55
N PHE A 55 -6.06 -12.87 2.65
CA PHE A 55 -6.80 -13.24 3.86
C PHE A 55 -8.33 -13.33 3.67
N THR A 56 -8.88 -12.67 2.65
CA THR A 56 -10.33 -12.71 2.37
C THR A 56 -10.74 -13.93 1.55
N HIS A 57 -9.78 -14.65 0.93
CA HIS A 57 -9.99 -15.72 -0.05
C HIS A 57 -10.86 -15.31 -1.25
N GLN A 58 -10.95 -14.00 -1.53
CA GLN A 58 -11.72 -13.43 -2.62
C GLN A 58 -10.86 -12.50 -3.48
N GLN A 59 -11.16 -12.44 -4.77
CA GLN A 59 -10.56 -11.43 -5.64
C GLN A 59 -11.22 -10.06 -5.37
N MET A 60 -10.46 -9.14 -4.80
CA MET A 60 -10.92 -7.80 -4.45
C MET A 60 -10.67 -6.78 -5.56
N TYR A 61 -9.55 -6.91 -6.29
CA TYR A 61 -9.21 -6.07 -7.43
C TYR A 61 -9.42 -6.83 -8.74
N LYS A 62 -9.94 -6.15 -9.75
CA LYS A 62 -10.12 -6.73 -11.10
C LYS A 62 -8.80 -6.79 -11.87
N GLU A 63 -7.80 -5.98 -11.49
CA GLU A 63 -6.53 -5.81 -12.19
C GLU A 63 -5.38 -5.89 -11.21
N ALA A 64 -4.30 -6.59 -11.60
CA ALA A 64 -3.06 -6.69 -10.82
C ALA A 64 -2.17 -5.46 -11.08
N ARG A 65 -2.65 -4.27 -10.72
CA ARG A 65 -1.98 -2.98 -10.88
C ARG A 65 -1.80 -2.30 -9.54
N ALA A 66 -0.77 -1.48 -9.43
CA ALA A 66 -0.46 -0.71 -8.23
C ALA A 66 -0.38 0.79 -8.53
N PHE A 67 -1.08 1.59 -7.75
CA PHE A 67 -1.13 3.04 -7.87
C PHE A 67 -0.76 3.69 -6.55
N ALA A 68 -0.16 4.88 -6.60
CA ALA A 68 0.03 5.73 -5.42
C ALA A 68 0.05 7.20 -5.85
N ARG A 69 0.01 8.13 -4.88
CA ARG A 69 0.20 9.56 -5.16
C ARG A 69 1.57 9.78 -5.82
N LEU A 70 1.65 10.72 -6.76
CA LEU A 70 2.91 11.00 -7.49
C LEU A 70 4.11 11.21 -6.55
N PRO A 71 4.05 12.01 -5.46
CA PRO A 71 5.17 12.16 -4.55
C PRO A 71 5.61 10.84 -3.89
N VAL A 72 4.65 9.96 -3.56
CA VAL A 72 4.92 8.63 -3.01
C VAL A 72 5.69 7.77 -4.01
N VAL A 73 5.27 7.79 -5.28
CA VAL A 73 5.94 7.02 -6.33
C VAL A 73 7.35 7.55 -6.62
N LEU A 74 7.54 8.88 -6.57
CA LEU A 74 8.87 9.47 -6.74
C LEU A 74 9.81 9.11 -5.60
N ALA A 75 9.33 9.09 -4.35
CA ALA A 75 10.10 8.62 -3.21
C ALA A 75 10.41 7.12 -3.33
N LEU A 76 9.42 6.29 -3.70
CA LEU A 76 9.60 4.86 -3.90
C LEU A 76 10.63 4.54 -4.99
N LYS A 77 10.72 5.38 -6.03
CA LYS A 77 11.75 5.27 -7.07
C LYS A 77 13.17 5.43 -6.51
N GLN A 78 13.35 6.30 -5.51
CA GLN A 78 14.64 6.44 -4.83
C GLN A 78 14.96 5.22 -3.97
N VAL A 79 13.96 4.69 -3.24
CA VAL A 79 14.11 3.43 -2.49
C VAL A 79 14.55 2.30 -3.42
N GLN A 80 13.88 2.14 -4.56
CA GLN A 80 14.24 1.13 -5.57
C GLN A 80 15.68 1.31 -6.07
N ALA A 81 16.08 2.54 -6.36
CA ALA A 81 17.44 2.83 -6.83
C ALA A 81 18.52 2.47 -5.79
N ASP A 82 18.27 2.73 -4.51
CA ASP A 82 19.21 2.41 -3.44
C ASP A 82 19.27 0.91 -3.13
N LEU A 83 18.12 0.23 -3.15
CA LEU A 83 18.10 -1.24 -3.01
C LEU A 83 18.82 -1.94 -4.17
N LYS A 84 18.68 -1.45 -5.41
CA LYS A 84 19.39 -2.01 -6.57
C LYS A 84 20.90 -1.96 -6.43
N LYS A 85 21.46 -0.91 -5.84
CA LYS A 85 22.91 -0.82 -5.55
C LYS A 85 23.38 -1.93 -4.60
N LYS A 86 22.46 -2.44 -3.77
CA LYS A 86 22.72 -3.54 -2.82
C LYS A 86 22.35 -4.92 -3.39
N GLY A 87 21.87 -4.99 -4.63
CA GLY A 87 21.48 -6.24 -5.29
C GLY A 87 20.02 -6.67 -5.03
N TYR A 88 19.16 -5.75 -4.58
CA TYR A 88 17.76 -6.02 -4.27
C TYR A 88 16.80 -5.21 -5.16
N SER A 89 15.55 -5.63 -5.23
CA SER A 89 14.44 -4.91 -5.85
C SER A 89 13.21 -4.97 -4.95
N LEU A 90 12.37 -3.94 -5.02
CA LEU A 90 11.08 -3.95 -4.34
C LEU A 90 10.08 -4.90 -5.01
N LYS A 91 9.22 -5.50 -4.19
CA LYS A 91 8.06 -6.30 -4.61
C LYS A 91 6.83 -5.80 -3.88
N ILE A 92 5.82 -5.30 -4.61
CA ILE A 92 4.61 -4.67 -4.09
C ILE A 92 3.51 -5.71 -3.93
N PHE A 93 2.85 -5.73 -2.77
CA PHE A 93 1.67 -6.54 -2.46
C PHE A 93 0.37 -5.73 -2.58
N ASP A 94 0.36 -4.48 -2.07
CA ASP A 94 -0.75 -3.52 -2.17
C ASP A 94 -0.22 -2.08 -2.14
N ALA A 95 -1.04 -1.15 -2.68
CA ALA A 95 -0.72 0.27 -2.68
C ALA A 95 -2.01 1.10 -2.51
N TYR A 96 -2.37 1.99 -3.43
CA TYR A 96 -3.66 2.66 -3.36
C TYR A 96 -4.79 1.63 -3.36
N ARG A 97 -5.69 1.75 -2.41
CA ARG A 97 -6.89 0.92 -2.21
C ARG A 97 -8.12 1.82 -2.24
N PRO A 98 -9.06 1.65 -3.17
CA PRO A 98 -10.34 2.35 -3.13
C PRO A 98 -11.04 2.17 -1.77
N TYR A 99 -11.69 3.19 -1.24
CA TYR A 99 -12.36 3.12 0.06
C TYR A 99 -13.38 1.98 0.15
N ALA A 100 -14.12 1.72 -0.93
CA ALA A 100 -15.06 0.61 -0.99
C ALA A 100 -14.41 -0.76 -0.72
N ILE A 101 -13.14 -0.93 -1.05
CA ILE A 101 -12.41 -2.18 -0.78
C ILE A 101 -12.06 -2.28 0.72
N THR A 102 -11.71 -1.17 1.37
CA THR A 102 -11.49 -1.16 2.84
C THR A 102 -12.78 -1.55 3.58
N VAL A 103 -13.94 -1.09 3.10
CA VAL A 103 -15.25 -1.52 3.63
C VAL A 103 -15.42 -3.04 3.50
N LYS A 104 -15.13 -3.60 2.32
CA LYS A 104 -15.23 -5.05 2.10
C LYS A 104 -14.29 -5.84 3.01
N PHE A 105 -13.05 -5.38 3.20
CA PHE A 105 -12.10 -6.02 4.11
C PHE A 105 -12.65 -6.08 5.54
N TYR A 106 -13.19 -4.97 6.03
CA TYR A 106 -13.80 -4.92 7.34
C TYR A 106 -15.03 -5.84 7.45
N GLU A 107 -15.87 -5.90 6.41
CA GLU A 107 -17.07 -6.76 6.40
C GLU A 107 -16.73 -8.26 6.34
N VAL A 108 -15.55 -8.64 5.86
CA VAL A 108 -15.05 -10.02 5.89
C VAL A 108 -14.38 -10.35 7.24
N ALA A 109 -13.48 -9.47 7.71
CA ALA A 109 -12.69 -9.73 8.91
C ALA A 109 -13.46 -9.46 10.21
N HIS A 110 -14.35 -8.44 10.23
CA HIS A 110 -15.07 -7.95 11.42
C HIS A 110 -14.16 -7.57 12.60
N ASP A 111 -12.88 -7.34 12.36
CA ASP A 111 -11.88 -7.07 13.39
C ASP A 111 -10.95 -5.92 12.98
N THR A 112 -11.03 -4.79 13.72
CA THR A 112 -10.20 -3.61 13.49
C THR A 112 -8.77 -3.71 14.02
N ASN A 113 -8.41 -4.81 14.67
CA ASN A 113 -7.02 -5.07 15.03
C ASN A 113 -6.18 -5.52 13.82
N PHE A 114 -6.84 -6.07 12.79
CA PHE A 114 -6.19 -6.64 11.61
C PHE A 114 -6.50 -5.89 10.31
N VAL A 115 -7.60 -5.14 10.28
CA VAL A 115 -7.98 -4.35 9.10
C VAL A 115 -8.33 -2.93 9.52
N ALA A 116 -8.11 -1.97 8.63
CA ALA A 116 -8.43 -0.58 8.89
C ALA A 116 -9.92 -0.39 9.22
N ASP A 117 -10.21 0.37 10.27
CA ASP A 117 -11.58 0.78 10.63
C ASP A 117 -12.16 1.69 9.54
N PRO A 118 -13.22 1.28 8.83
CA PRO A 118 -13.78 2.08 7.74
C PRO A 118 -14.34 3.42 8.20
N ARG A 119 -14.67 3.57 9.49
CA ARG A 119 -15.11 4.85 10.07
C ARG A 119 -14.01 5.91 10.05
N LYS A 120 -12.74 5.47 9.99
CA LYS A 120 -11.53 6.33 9.92
C LYS A 120 -10.90 6.32 8.53
N GLY A 121 -11.14 5.26 7.76
CA GLY A 121 -10.45 4.96 6.52
C GLY A 121 -9.01 4.48 6.73
N SER A 122 -8.32 4.25 5.62
CA SER A 122 -6.94 3.78 5.60
C SER A 122 -6.04 4.78 4.87
N LYS A 123 -4.74 4.77 5.17
CA LYS A 123 -3.74 5.52 4.40
C LYS A 123 -3.58 4.97 2.98
N HIS A 124 -3.88 3.69 2.76
CA HIS A 124 -4.05 3.13 1.41
C HIS A 124 -5.15 3.84 0.62
N ASN A 125 -6.27 4.22 1.27
CA ASN A 125 -7.33 4.99 0.59
C ASN A 125 -6.88 6.39 0.16
N ARG A 126 -5.79 6.90 0.74
CA ARG A 126 -5.19 8.19 0.38
C ARG A 126 -4.14 8.08 -0.72
N GLY A 127 -3.76 6.85 -1.10
CA GLY A 127 -2.63 6.55 -1.99
C GLY A 127 -1.28 6.85 -1.35
N CYS A 128 -1.19 6.75 -0.02
CA CYS A 128 -0.04 7.14 0.80
C CYS A 128 0.48 6.00 1.69
N ALA A 129 0.06 4.78 1.49
CA ALA A 129 0.62 3.59 2.12
C ALA A 129 0.95 2.54 1.06
N ILE A 130 2.02 1.78 1.30
CA ILE A 130 2.48 0.70 0.42
C ILE A 130 2.78 -0.52 1.28
N ASP A 131 2.23 -1.67 0.88
CA ASP A 131 2.58 -2.98 1.41
C ASP A 131 3.58 -3.64 0.45
N LEU A 132 4.75 -4.00 0.96
CA LEU A 132 5.84 -4.46 0.11
C LEU A 132 6.87 -5.32 0.86
N THR A 133 7.70 -6.01 0.06
CA THR A 133 8.94 -6.66 0.49
C THR A 133 10.07 -6.34 -0.49
N ALA A 134 11.23 -6.95 -0.28
CA ALA A 134 12.33 -6.91 -1.23
C ALA A 134 12.64 -8.32 -1.76
N VAL A 135 13.17 -8.38 -2.98
CA VAL A 135 13.64 -9.60 -3.64
C VAL A 135 15.12 -9.46 -4.00
N ASP A 136 15.87 -10.55 -3.88
CA ASP A 136 17.24 -10.64 -4.35
C ASP A 136 17.26 -10.70 -5.89
N LEU A 137 18.01 -9.81 -6.52
CA LEU A 137 18.05 -9.68 -7.99
C LEU A 137 18.73 -10.84 -8.70
N LYS A 138 19.58 -11.63 -8.01
CA LYS A 138 20.27 -12.77 -8.60
C LYS A 138 19.38 -14.01 -8.61
N THR A 139 18.62 -14.20 -7.51
CA THR A 139 17.83 -15.42 -7.31
C THR A 139 16.35 -15.22 -7.61
N GLY A 140 15.84 -14.00 -7.60
CA GLY A 140 14.42 -13.65 -7.68
C GLY A 140 13.61 -14.03 -6.44
N LYS A 141 14.26 -14.50 -5.38
CA LYS A 141 13.59 -14.89 -4.13
C LYS A 141 13.35 -13.65 -3.25
N GLU A 142 12.25 -13.67 -2.51
CA GLU A 142 12.01 -12.69 -1.45
C GLU A 142 13.11 -12.82 -0.37
N LEU A 143 13.42 -11.70 0.27
CA LEU A 143 14.20 -11.70 1.50
C LEU A 143 13.41 -12.45 2.60
N ASP A 144 14.14 -13.04 3.55
CA ASP A 144 13.54 -13.79 4.64
C ASP A 144 12.89 -12.83 5.64
N MET A 145 11.56 -12.73 5.58
CA MET A 145 10.79 -11.85 6.45
C MET A 145 10.14 -12.63 7.59
N PRO A 146 9.80 -11.96 8.72
CA PRO A 146 9.27 -12.62 9.92
C PRO A 146 8.03 -13.49 9.68
N THR A 147 7.22 -13.11 8.68
CA THR A 147 5.99 -13.82 8.28
C THR A 147 5.73 -13.60 6.79
N GLY A 148 4.80 -14.35 6.22
CA GLY A 148 4.19 -13.96 4.95
C GLY A 148 3.36 -12.67 5.09
N PHE A 149 3.06 -12.06 3.96
CA PHE A 149 2.15 -10.90 3.86
C PHE A 149 0.76 -11.24 4.42
N ASP A 150 0.09 -10.29 5.07
CA ASP A 150 -1.22 -10.42 5.73
C ASP A 150 -1.25 -11.45 6.89
N SER A 151 -0.13 -11.80 7.46
CA SER A 151 -0.11 -12.66 8.65
C SER A 151 -0.60 -11.89 9.90
N PHE A 152 -1.63 -12.39 10.54
CA PHE A 152 -2.18 -11.84 11.78
C PHE A 152 -1.48 -12.37 13.05
N SER A 153 -0.27 -12.91 12.91
CA SER A 153 0.53 -13.40 14.03
C SER A 153 1.31 -12.27 14.72
N LYS A 154 1.67 -12.46 15.98
CA LYS A 154 2.54 -11.52 16.72
C LYS A 154 3.91 -11.32 16.05
N ARG A 155 4.40 -12.30 15.29
CA ARG A 155 5.66 -12.23 14.54
C ARG A 155 5.63 -11.15 13.43
N ALA A 156 4.43 -10.76 12.96
CA ALA A 156 4.28 -9.70 11.96
C ALA A 156 4.62 -8.31 12.48
N ALA A 157 4.62 -8.12 13.80
CA ALA A 157 4.95 -6.82 14.40
C ALA A 157 6.36 -6.37 14.00
N SER A 158 6.48 -5.10 13.60
CA SER A 158 7.74 -4.52 13.09
C SER A 158 8.88 -4.55 14.11
N ALA A 159 8.57 -4.55 15.42
CA ALA A 159 9.54 -4.62 16.51
C ALA A 159 9.73 -6.03 17.09
N TYR A 160 9.15 -7.08 16.48
CA TYR A 160 9.31 -8.44 17.00
C TYR A 160 10.74 -8.94 16.77
N MET A 161 11.38 -9.49 17.84
CA MET A 161 12.82 -9.82 17.84
C MET A 161 13.12 -11.30 18.14
N ASP A 162 12.14 -12.11 18.52
CA ASP A 162 12.34 -13.56 18.69
C ASP A 162 12.29 -14.28 17.33
N LEU A 163 13.33 -14.02 16.52
CA LEU A 163 13.46 -14.38 15.11
C LEU A 163 14.89 -14.85 14.80
N PRO A 164 15.10 -15.66 13.76
CA PRO A 164 16.42 -15.87 13.17
C PRO A 164 17.09 -14.55 12.81
N GLN A 165 18.41 -14.48 12.95
CA GLN A 165 19.16 -13.25 12.65
C GLN A 165 18.96 -12.79 11.21
N THR A 166 18.84 -13.70 10.24
CA THR A 166 18.59 -13.40 8.83
C THR A 166 17.29 -12.62 8.64
N GLU A 167 16.20 -13.02 9.29
CA GLU A 167 14.90 -12.31 9.20
C GLU A 167 14.98 -10.91 9.82
N ILE A 168 15.76 -10.73 10.91
CA ILE A 168 16.00 -9.42 11.53
C ILE A 168 16.79 -8.52 10.58
N ASP A 169 17.86 -9.03 9.98
CA ASP A 169 18.75 -8.28 9.08
C ASP A 169 18.03 -7.90 7.79
N ASP A 170 17.28 -8.82 7.19
CA ASP A 170 16.53 -8.61 5.96
C ASP A 170 15.41 -7.57 6.14
N ARG A 171 14.65 -7.67 7.25
CA ARG A 171 13.67 -6.65 7.63
C ARG A 171 14.33 -5.28 7.85
N ALA A 172 15.50 -5.24 8.48
CA ALA A 172 16.23 -3.99 8.72
C ALA A 172 16.72 -3.34 7.40
N ILE A 173 17.12 -4.13 6.40
CA ILE A 173 17.49 -3.64 5.06
C ILE A 173 16.30 -2.92 4.43
N LEU A 174 15.12 -3.54 4.42
CA LEU A 174 13.91 -2.96 3.86
C LEU A 174 13.51 -1.69 4.60
N LYS A 175 13.42 -1.76 5.93
CA LYS A 175 13.07 -0.61 6.78
C LYS A 175 13.97 0.58 6.55
N ALA A 176 15.29 0.38 6.61
CA ALA A 176 16.26 1.46 6.44
C ALA A 176 16.15 2.13 5.06
N ALA A 177 15.93 1.34 4.00
CA ALA A 177 15.74 1.88 2.66
C ALA A 177 14.45 2.72 2.54
N MET A 178 13.35 2.27 3.14
CA MET A 178 12.08 2.99 3.13
C MET A 178 12.14 4.28 3.96
N GLU A 179 12.70 4.20 5.19
CA GLU A 179 12.79 5.36 6.09
C GLU A 179 13.69 6.47 5.55
N ALA A 180 14.74 6.13 4.80
CA ALA A 180 15.62 7.11 4.16
C ALA A 180 14.91 8.02 3.16
N HIS A 181 13.72 7.60 2.67
CA HIS A 181 12.96 8.33 1.65
C HIS A 181 11.55 8.73 2.12
N GLY A 182 11.37 8.93 3.44
CA GLY A 182 10.14 9.52 4.00
C GLY A 182 8.98 8.55 4.16
N PHE A 183 9.27 7.26 4.31
CA PHE A 183 8.29 6.26 4.70
C PHE A 183 8.47 5.87 6.18
N ARG A 184 7.39 5.43 6.83
CA ARG A 184 7.40 4.96 8.22
C ARG A 184 6.64 3.65 8.33
N GLU A 185 7.25 2.66 8.96
CA GLU A 185 6.58 1.41 9.31
C GLU A 185 5.47 1.65 10.34
N ILE A 186 4.49 0.75 10.41
CA ILE A 186 3.54 0.71 11.51
C ILE A 186 3.91 -0.42 12.50
N PRO A 187 3.54 -0.30 13.79
CA PRO A 187 3.95 -1.29 14.78
C PRO A 187 3.46 -2.71 14.55
N SER A 188 2.30 -2.88 13.89
CA SER A 188 1.63 -4.18 13.74
C SER A 188 2.13 -5.01 12.56
N GLU A 189 2.75 -4.38 11.53
CA GLU A 189 2.97 -4.99 10.22
C GLU A 189 4.32 -4.60 9.64
N TRP A 190 5.24 -5.56 9.44
CA TRP A 190 6.57 -5.31 8.91
C TRP A 190 6.57 -4.91 7.42
N TRP A 191 5.53 -5.23 6.68
CA TRP A 191 5.39 -4.95 5.23
C TRP A 191 4.80 -3.58 4.94
N HIS A 192 4.08 -2.97 5.92
CA HIS A 192 3.31 -1.75 5.72
C HIS A 192 4.12 -0.48 6.02
N PHE A 193 4.17 0.41 5.04
CA PHE A 193 4.87 1.69 5.16
C PHE A 193 3.96 2.86 4.77
N ASP A 194 3.80 3.79 5.69
CA ASP A 194 3.12 5.06 5.48
C ASP A 194 4.07 6.11 4.92
N PHE A 195 3.64 6.90 3.95
CA PHE A 195 4.41 8.04 3.46
C PHE A 195 4.20 9.26 4.35
N ASP A 196 5.29 9.97 4.69
CA ASP A 196 5.24 11.19 5.50
C ASP A 196 4.35 12.25 4.82
N GLY A 197 3.51 12.92 5.62
CA GLY A 197 2.56 13.91 5.11
C GLY A 197 1.28 13.33 4.50
N TRP A 198 0.98 12.04 4.67
CA TRP A 198 -0.25 11.38 4.22
C TRP A 198 -1.53 12.10 4.65
N SER A 199 -1.51 12.84 5.78
CA SER A 199 -2.68 13.54 6.32
C SER A 199 -3.19 14.68 5.42
N LYS A 200 -2.36 15.18 4.51
CA LYS A 200 -2.72 16.22 3.53
C LYS A 200 -3.63 15.68 2.41
N TYR A 201 -3.70 14.37 2.24
CA TYR A 201 -4.45 13.75 1.14
C TYR A 201 -5.79 13.22 1.63
N PRO A 202 -6.90 13.49 0.90
CA PRO A 202 -8.21 12.97 1.24
C PRO A 202 -8.29 11.45 1.03
N LEU A 203 -9.28 10.81 1.66
CA LEU A 203 -9.69 9.46 1.32
C LEU A 203 -10.29 9.46 -0.09
N LEU A 204 -9.95 8.46 -0.91
CA LEU A 204 -10.42 8.31 -2.28
C LEU A 204 -11.20 7.01 -2.46
N ASP A 205 -12.19 7.07 -3.33
CA ASP A 205 -12.89 5.88 -3.84
C ASP A 205 -12.93 5.91 -5.37
N ILE A 206 -11.74 5.79 -5.98
CA ILE A 206 -11.54 5.85 -7.44
C ILE A 206 -11.20 4.43 -7.93
N PRO A 207 -12.03 3.82 -8.79
CA PRO A 207 -11.69 2.53 -9.39
C PRO A 207 -10.39 2.61 -10.22
N PHE A 208 -9.62 1.53 -10.26
CA PHE A 208 -8.34 1.48 -11.02
C PHE A 208 -8.53 1.82 -12.50
N THR A 209 -9.64 1.42 -13.10
CA THR A 209 -10.02 1.70 -14.49
C THR A 209 -10.15 3.18 -14.81
N GLU A 210 -10.38 4.02 -13.81
CA GLU A 210 -10.58 5.48 -13.96
C GLU A 210 -9.29 6.28 -13.70
N ILE A 211 -8.18 5.62 -13.30
CA ILE A 211 -6.88 6.24 -13.07
C ILE A 211 -6.08 6.17 -14.38
N LYS A 212 -5.75 7.33 -14.95
CA LYS A 212 -5.05 7.48 -16.24
C LYS A 212 -3.53 7.53 -16.08
#